data_17ef094bea5019d4e46703eae31e075b
#
_entry.id   17ef094bea5019d4e46703eae31e075b
#
_cell.length_a   1.000
_cell.length_b   1.000
_cell.length_c   1.000
_cell.angle_alpha   90.00
_cell.angle_beta   90.00
_cell.angle_gamma   90.00
#
_symmetry.space_group_name_H-M   'P 1'
#
loop_
_entity.id
_entity.type
_entity.pdbx_description
1 polymer ?
#
loop_
_entity_poly.entity_id
_entity_poly.type
_entity_poly.pdbx_seq_one_letter_code
_entity_poly.pdbx_strand_id
1 'polypeptide(L)'
;MPPNNLNQKNIFTNNNTPQTTTPPINIQPPEDLIPNELSKHSMPKFGKILFIIIFTTFGVIALSFGFVYLMKYINEKATKPEQTQQVVKSFKKISLQPTLDRWLATQVSKKNNSILIYDLNNQEIIARNNDFTQNNSLGVENLFLAYLAYTKIEQGNWKKEDLLTVGSEQISRDNCLTRILQDNHQGCTLALIADLGEDRLKDFLKDQSYSNTNFASHLTNTADLLSLMKRFKDHPDFSDQLWQDLKTKLTPVN
;
A
#
# COMPACT_ATOMS: atom_id res chain seq x y z
N MET A 1 16.14 45.35 30.48
CA MET A 1 16.46 43.93 30.77
C MET A 1 16.72 43.26 29.44
N PRO A 2 17.92 42.79 29.14
CA PRO A 2 18.24 42.15 27.85
C PRO A 2 17.86 40.67 27.86
N PRO A 3 17.56 40.08 26.71
CA PRO A 3 17.19 38.65 26.59
C PRO A 3 18.44 37.76 26.64
N ASN A 4 18.31 36.66 27.38
CA ASN A 4 19.30 35.61 27.51
C ASN A 4 19.44 34.78 26.22
N ASN A 5 20.61 34.82 25.62
CA ASN A 5 21.09 33.92 24.59
C ASN A 5 21.45 32.58 25.22
N LEU A 6 20.68 31.54 24.97
CA LEU A 6 21.08 30.16 25.26
C LEU A 6 21.69 29.52 24.02
N ASN A 7 23.01 29.48 24.07
CA ASN A 7 23.91 28.78 23.18
C ASN A 7 23.66 27.25 23.25
N GLN A 8 23.01 26.68 22.26
CA GLN A 8 22.99 25.22 22.08
C GLN A 8 24.21 24.80 21.27
N LYS A 9 25.19 24.27 21.98
CA LYS A 9 26.37 23.59 21.45
C LYS A 9 25.94 22.30 20.73
N ASN A 10 26.25 22.25 19.44
CA ASN A 10 26.30 21.03 18.64
C ASN A 10 27.29 20.03 19.25
N ILE A 11 26.79 18.83 19.57
CA ILE A 11 27.62 17.66 19.84
C ILE A 11 27.14 16.54 18.94
N PHE A 12 27.67 16.46 17.73
CA PHE A 12 27.71 15.23 16.96
C PHE A 12 29.07 15.14 16.28
N THR A 13 29.95 14.44 16.93
CA THR A 13 31.10 13.78 16.28
C THR A 13 31.40 12.52 17.08
N ASN A 14 31.12 11.36 16.49
CA ASN A 14 32.11 10.27 16.51
C ASN A 14 31.70 9.19 15.51
N ASN A 15 32.34 9.27 14.35
CA ASN A 15 32.51 8.17 13.42
C ASN A 15 33.56 7.22 13.99
N ASN A 16 33.20 6.00 14.29
CA ASN A 16 34.13 4.89 14.35
C ASN A 16 33.47 3.68 13.69
N THR A 17 33.75 3.53 12.40
CA THR A 17 33.48 2.31 11.64
C THR A 17 34.74 1.44 11.71
N PRO A 18 34.75 0.21 12.23
CA PRO A 18 35.86 -0.70 12.06
C PRO A 18 35.87 -1.26 10.63
N GLN A 19 36.93 -0.96 9.91
CA GLN A 19 37.21 -1.63 8.63
C GLN A 19 37.63 -3.08 8.91
N THR A 20 36.82 -4.01 8.49
CA THR A 20 37.18 -5.42 8.39
C THR A 20 37.81 -5.65 7.03
N THR A 21 39.13 -5.74 7.01
CA THR A 21 39.91 -6.16 5.85
C THR A 21 39.85 -7.68 5.72
N THR A 22 39.14 -8.16 4.72
CA THR A 22 39.17 -9.55 4.29
C THR A 22 40.26 -9.71 3.22
N PRO A 23 41.20 -10.68 3.32
CA PRO A 23 42.21 -10.90 2.30
C PRO A 23 41.61 -11.54 1.03
N PRO A 24 42.19 -11.27 -0.15
CA PRO A 24 41.70 -11.80 -1.41
C PRO A 24 41.96 -13.31 -1.51
N ILE A 25 40.90 -14.07 -1.76
CA ILE A 25 40.98 -15.49 -2.09
C ILE A 25 41.40 -15.60 -3.56
N ASN A 26 42.60 -16.12 -3.76
CA ASN A 26 43.15 -16.47 -5.08
C ASN A 26 42.53 -17.81 -5.50
N ILE A 27 41.57 -17.80 -6.44
CA ILE A 27 41.03 -19.01 -7.04
C ILE A 27 41.75 -19.21 -8.38
N GLN A 28 42.72 -20.15 -8.39
CA GLN A 28 43.28 -20.71 -9.60
C GLN A 28 42.26 -21.64 -10.28
N PRO A 29 42.03 -21.53 -11.59
CA PRO A 29 41.23 -22.49 -12.34
C PRO A 29 42.02 -23.80 -12.55
N PRO A 30 41.39 -24.97 -12.47
CA PRO A 30 42.03 -26.23 -12.84
C PRO A 30 42.14 -26.38 -14.34
N GLU A 31 43.37 -26.71 -14.76
CA GLU A 31 43.77 -27.11 -16.11
C GLU A 31 43.06 -28.38 -16.59
N ASP A 32 42.68 -28.32 -17.84
CA ASP A 32 42.52 -29.36 -18.85
C ASP A 32 42.58 -30.82 -18.44
N LEU A 33 41.44 -31.50 -18.69
CA LEU A 33 41.44 -32.89 -19.11
C LEU A 33 40.39 -33.11 -20.21
N ILE A 34 40.84 -33.01 -21.45
CA ILE A 34 40.11 -33.53 -22.61
C ILE A 34 40.45 -35.02 -22.75
N PRO A 35 39.50 -35.91 -22.73
CA PRO A 35 39.68 -37.21 -23.39
C PRO A 35 38.86 -37.22 -24.68
N ASN A 36 39.60 -37.18 -25.80
CA ASN A 36 39.15 -37.67 -27.09
C ASN A 36 38.94 -39.17 -27.02
N GLU A 37 37.70 -39.62 -27.16
CA GLU A 37 37.41 -40.88 -27.81
C GLU A 37 35.96 -40.90 -28.32
N LEU A 38 35.83 -40.68 -29.64
CA LEU A 38 34.60 -40.97 -30.37
C LEU A 38 34.43 -42.51 -30.44
N SER A 39 33.79 -43.09 -29.48
CA SER A 39 33.31 -44.46 -29.56
C SER A 39 31.96 -44.47 -30.27
N LYS A 40 31.90 -45.09 -31.44
CA LYS A 40 30.69 -45.44 -32.17
C LYS A 40 29.87 -46.41 -31.27
N HIS A 41 28.95 -45.87 -30.49
CA HIS A 41 27.96 -46.66 -29.80
C HIS A 41 26.68 -46.74 -30.62
N SER A 42 26.39 -47.93 -31.13
CA SER A 42 25.08 -48.32 -31.65
C SER A 42 24.01 -47.99 -30.62
N MET A 43 23.01 -47.17 -30.95
CA MET A 43 21.91 -46.82 -30.06
C MET A 43 21.23 -48.08 -29.52
N PRO A 44 21.22 -48.27 -28.21
CA PRO A 44 20.50 -49.37 -27.58
C PRO A 44 18.99 -49.19 -27.79
N LYS A 45 18.26 -50.31 -27.85
CA LYS A 45 16.78 -50.40 -28.04
C LYS A 45 15.96 -49.46 -27.11
N PHE A 46 16.57 -48.89 -26.11
CA PHE A 46 16.02 -47.90 -25.20
C PHE A 46 15.64 -46.56 -25.86
N GLY A 47 16.34 -46.14 -26.90
CA GLY A 47 16.05 -44.90 -27.62
C GLY A 47 14.69 -44.89 -28.30
N LYS A 48 14.22 -46.02 -28.80
CA LYS A 48 12.90 -46.12 -29.44
C LYS A 48 11.76 -46.03 -28.45
N ILE A 49 11.92 -46.56 -27.24
CA ILE A 49 10.90 -46.53 -26.19
C ILE A 49 10.79 -45.11 -25.64
N LEU A 50 11.91 -44.43 -25.43
CA LEU A 50 11.91 -43.03 -24.97
C LEU A 50 11.25 -42.10 -25.99
N PHE A 51 11.49 -42.30 -27.30
CA PHE A 51 10.86 -41.52 -28.34
C PHE A 51 9.33 -41.70 -28.40
N ILE A 52 8.84 -42.93 -28.17
CA ILE A 52 7.41 -43.20 -28.14
C ILE A 52 6.76 -42.51 -26.92
N ILE A 53 7.41 -42.54 -25.75
CA ILE A 53 6.89 -41.88 -24.55
C ILE A 53 6.82 -40.35 -24.73
N ILE A 54 7.84 -39.75 -25.29
CA ILE A 54 7.84 -38.32 -25.56
C ILE A 54 6.77 -37.93 -26.58
N PHE A 55 6.58 -38.70 -27.65
CA PHE A 55 5.56 -38.44 -28.66
C PHE A 55 4.13 -38.62 -28.15
N THR A 56 3.90 -39.59 -27.29
CA THR A 56 2.57 -39.81 -26.68
C THR A 56 2.24 -38.75 -25.67
N THR A 57 3.19 -38.27 -24.85
CA THR A 57 2.95 -37.17 -23.91
C THR A 57 2.70 -35.84 -24.63
N PHE A 58 3.43 -35.54 -25.71
CA PHE A 58 3.16 -34.37 -26.53
C PHE A 58 1.80 -34.45 -27.23
N GLY A 59 1.39 -35.61 -27.71
CA GLY A 59 0.07 -35.84 -28.31
C GLY A 59 -1.08 -35.59 -27.33
N VAL A 60 -0.96 -36.03 -26.09
CA VAL A 60 -1.98 -35.84 -25.04
C VAL A 60 -2.07 -34.35 -24.65
N ILE A 61 -0.94 -33.65 -24.55
CA ILE A 61 -0.91 -32.23 -24.26
C ILE A 61 -1.55 -31.42 -25.40
N ALA A 62 -1.25 -31.71 -26.65
CA ALA A 62 -1.84 -31.03 -27.80
C ALA A 62 -3.35 -31.26 -27.93
N LEU A 63 -3.83 -32.49 -27.61
CA LEU A 63 -5.27 -32.79 -27.57
C LEU A 63 -5.99 -32.06 -26.43
N SER A 64 -5.38 -31.94 -25.26
CA SER A 64 -5.98 -31.20 -24.15
C SER A 64 -6.07 -29.70 -24.43
N PHE A 65 -5.05 -29.10 -25.03
CA PHE A 65 -5.12 -27.69 -25.47
C PHE A 65 -6.13 -27.48 -26.59
N GLY A 66 -6.20 -28.41 -27.57
CA GLY A 66 -7.19 -28.38 -28.63
C GLY A 66 -8.63 -28.47 -28.11
N PHE A 67 -8.86 -29.30 -27.11
CA PHE A 67 -10.20 -29.46 -26.48
C PHE A 67 -10.61 -28.21 -25.70
N VAL A 68 -9.72 -27.60 -24.93
CA VAL A 68 -9.98 -26.33 -24.22
C VAL A 68 -10.28 -25.21 -25.21
N TYR A 69 -9.54 -25.13 -26.32
CA TYR A 69 -9.77 -24.14 -27.38
C TYR A 69 -11.11 -24.36 -28.10
N LEU A 70 -11.46 -25.61 -28.35
CA LEU A 70 -12.75 -25.98 -28.97
C LEU A 70 -13.91 -25.66 -28.04
N MET A 71 -13.80 -25.94 -26.74
CA MET A 71 -14.82 -25.61 -25.74
C MET A 71 -15.00 -24.09 -25.59
N LYS A 72 -13.90 -23.33 -25.63
CA LYS A 72 -13.95 -21.86 -25.63
C LYS A 72 -14.66 -21.35 -26.90
N TYR A 73 -14.33 -21.90 -28.07
CA TYR A 73 -14.94 -21.52 -29.35
C TYR A 73 -16.43 -21.88 -29.43
N ILE A 74 -16.85 -23.02 -28.88
CA ILE A 74 -18.25 -23.43 -28.82
C ILE A 74 -19.02 -22.55 -27.84
N ASN A 75 -18.45 -22.23 -26.66
CA ASN A 75 -19.05 -21.30 -25.71
C ASN A 75 -19.18 -19.87 -26.26
N GLU A 76 -18.22 -19.38 -27.02
CA GLU A 76 -18.31 -18.07 -27.65
C GLU A 76 -19.38 -18.01 -28.76
N LYS A 77 -19.67 -19.13 -29.44
CA LYS A 77 -20.78 -19.19 -30.43
C LYS A 77 -22.14 -19.52 -29.83
N ALA A 78 -22.17 -20.24 -28.71
CA ALA A 78 -23.43 -20.60 -28.04
C ALA A 78 -24.00 -19.47 -27.18
N THR A 79 -23.18 -18.51 -26.76
CA THR A 79 -23.59 -17.31 -26.05
C THR A 79 -23.46 -16.09 -26.97
N LYS A 80 -24.27 -16.01 -28.04
CA LYS A 80 -24.85 -14.73 -28.36
C LYS A 80 -26.05 -14.57 -27.38
N PRO A 81 -25.90 -13.83 -26.29
CA PRO A 81 -27.06 -13.41 -25.55
C PRO A 81 -27.88 -12.57 -26.56
N GLU A 82 -29.07 -13.01 -26.83
CA GLU A 82 -30.12 -12.10 -27.30
C GLU A 82 -29.94 -10.83 -26.50
N GLN A 83 -29.47 -9.75 -27.14
CA GLN A 83 -29.33 -8.45 -26.50
C GLN A 83 -30.77 -8.05 -26.13
N THR A 84 -31.21 -8.53 -24.98
CA THR A 84 -32.20 -7.79 -24.21
C THR A 84 -31.53 -6.43 -24.03
N GLN A 85 -31.97 -5.46 -24.82
CA GLN A 85 -31.64 -4.06 -24.61
C GLN A 85 -32.12 -3.76 -23.18
N GLN A 86 -31.24 -4.05 -22.20
CA GLN A 86 -31.36 -3.37 -20.94
C GLN A 86 -31.25 -1.91 -21.31
N VAL A 87 -32.38 -1.25 -21.26
CA VAL A 87 -32.43 0.21 -21.23
C VAL A 87 -31.57 0.59 -20.06
N VAL A 88 -30.25 0.75 -20.31
CA VAL A 88 -29.33 1.37 -19.37
C VAL A 88 -29.93 2.76 -19.23
N LYS A 89 -30.76 2.93 -18.18
CA LYS A 89 -31.15 4.26 -17.73
C LYS A 89 -29.84 5.00 -17.55
N SER A 90 -29.45 5.80 -18.51
CA SER A 90 -28.35 6.74 -18.40
C SER A 90 -28.71 7.62 -17.22
N PHE A 91 -28.22 7.25 -16.04
CA PHE A 91 -28.33 8.11 -14.87
C PHE A 91 -27.59 9.39 -15.25
N LYS A 92 -28.32 10.47 -15.32
CA LYS A 92 -27.75 11.80 -15.57
C LYS A 92 -26.65 12.01 -14.55
N LYS A 93 -25.41 12.15 -15.02
CA LYS A 93 -24.25 12.39 -14.17
C LYS A 93 -24.55 13.59 -13.27
N ILE A 94 -24.63 13.35 -11.96
CA ILE A 94 -24.90 14.39 -10.99
C ILE A 94 -23.60 15.14 -10.77
N SER A 95 -23.60 16.44 -11.05
CA SER A 95 -22.48 17.30 -10.68
C SER A 95 -22.97 18.30 -9.63
N LEU A 96 -22.28 18.32 -8.48
CA LEU A 96 -22.51 19.30 -7.43
C LEU A 96 -21.57 20.51 -7.55
N GLN A 97 -20.72 20.56 -8.59
CA GLN A 97 -19.76 21.63 -8.79
C GLN A 97 -20.42 23.04 -8.81
N PRO A 98 -21.53 23.28 -9.52
CA PRO A 98 -22.18 24.60 -9.51
C PRO A 98 -22.71 25.01 -8.13
N THR A 99 -23.12 24.03 -7.32
CA THR A 99 -23.58 24.27 -5.95
C THR A 99 -22.41 24.62 -5.04
N LEU A 100 -21.31 23.88 -5.16
CA LEU A 100 -20.06 24.15 -4.44
C LEU A 100 -19.50 25.53 -4.79
N ASP A 101 -19.45 25.87 -6.08
CA ASP A 101 -18.94 27.17 -6.55
C ASP A 101 -19.78 28.33 -5.99
N ARG A 102 -21.12 28.18 -5.97
CA ARG A 102 -22.02 29.17 -5.38
C ARG A 102 -21.80 29.32 -3.88
N TRP A 103 -21.66 28.21 -3.17
CA TRP A 103 -21.38 28.23 -1.74
C TRP A 103 -20.02 28.90 -1.47
N LEU A 104 -18.96 28.52 -2.19
CA LEU A 104 -17.63 29.15 -2.07
C LEU A 104 -17.65 30.65 -2.35
N ALA A 105 -18.52 31.11 -3.26
CA ALA A 105 -18.68 32.53 -3.54
C ALA A 105 -19.15 33.35 -2.33
N THR A 106 -19.82 32.71 -1.38
CA THR A 106 -20.30 33.34 -0.13
C THR A 106 -19.26 33.29 1.00
N GLN A 107 -18.18 32.48 0.87
CA GLN A 107 -17.17 32.34 1.92
C GLN A 107 -16.14 33.51 1.87
N VAL A 108 -15.83 34.07 3.01
CA VAL A 108 -14.86 35.17 3.16
C VAL A 108 -13.43 34.68 2.88
N SER A 109 -13.10 33.42 3.17
CA SER A 109 -11.77 32.84 3.03
C SER A 109 -11.75 31.71 1.98
N LYS A 110 -11.82 32.09 0.71
CA LYS A 110 -11.85 31.11 -0.41
C LYS A 110 -10.55 30.30 -0.58
N LYS A 111 -9.42 30.86 -0.15
CA LYS A 111 -8.09 30.29 -0.45
C LYS A 111 -7.70 29.11 0.41
N ASN A 112 -8.31 28.95 1.58
CA ASN A 112 -7.90 27.95 2.58
C ASN A 112 -8.86 26.75 2.67
N ASN A 113 -9.85 26.67 1.79
CA ASN A 113 -10.79 25.56 1.80
C ASN A 113 -10.38 24.53 0.75
N SER A 114 -10.06 23.34 1.21
CA SER A 114 -9.85 22.17 0.36
C SER A 114 -11.05 21.24 0.51
N ILE A 115 -11.79 21.05 -0.58
CA ILE A 115 -13.05 20.28 -0.59
C ILE A 115 -12.99 19.27 -1.73
N LEU A 116 -13.39 18.06 -1.43
CA LEU A 116 -13.59 17.01 -2.42
C LEU A 116 -14.83 16.21 -2.04
N ILE A 117 -15.78 16.14 -2.95
CA ILE A 117 -17.01 15.34 -2.81
C ILE A 117 -16.91 14.19 -3.80
N TYR A 118 -16.99 12.98 -3.29
CA TYR A 118 -16.81 11.76 -4.05
C TYR A 118 -17.98 10.80 -3.87
N ASP A 119 -18.51 10.29 -4.96
CA ASP A 119 -19.51 9.21 -4.94
C ASP A 119 -18.80 7.87 -4.86
N LEU A 120 -18.90 7.23 -3.69
CA LEU A 120 -18.28 5.92 -3.44
C LEU A 120 -18.89 4.79 -4.28
N ASN A 121 -20.17 4.91 -4.68
CA ASN A 121 -20.85 3.87 -5.44
C ASN A 121 -20.48 3.93 -6.92
N ASN A 122 -20.49 5.13 -7.48
CA ASN A 122 -20.16 5.35 -8.89
C ASN A 122 -18.67 5.62 -9.12
N GLN A 123 -17.87 5.71 -8.05
CA GLN A 123 -16.44 6.00 -8.08
C GLN A 123 -16.08 7.30 -8.84
N GLU A 124 -16.90 8.33 -8.68
CA GLU A 124 -16.75 9.59 -9.37
C GLU A 124 -16.57 10.77 -8.42
N ILE A 125 -15.73 11.73 -8.84
CA ILE A 125 -15.68 13.05 -8.20
C ILE A 125 -16.88 13.85 -8.69
N ILE A 126 -17.74 14.27 -7.76
CA ILE A 126 -18.94 15.06 -8.06
C ILE A 126 -18.70 16.55 -7.93
N ALA A 127 -17.80 16.95 -7.04
CA ALA A 127 -17.31 18.34 -6.94
C ALA A 127 -15.96 18.41 -6.25
N ARG A 128 -15.15 19.42 -6.57
CA ARG A 128 -13.85 19.64 -5.93
C ARG A 128 -13.45 21.10 -5.95
N ASN A 129 -12.62 21.47 -4.97
CA ASN A 129 -11.97 22.76 -4.87
C ASN A 129 -10.66 22.62 -4.12
N ASN A 130 -9.56 23.05 -4.70
CA ASN A 130 -8.23 23.03 -4.09
C ASN A 130 -7.82 21.68 -3.49
N ASP A 131 -8.27 20.59 -4.08
CA ASP A 131 -8.11 19.22 -3.55
C ASP A 131 -6.65 18.75 -3.43
N PHE A 132 -5.73 19.34 -4.20
CA PHE A 132 -4.28 19.12 -4.11
C PHE A 132 -3.54 20.12 -3.22
N THR A 133 -4.23 21.13 -2.70
CA THR A 133 -3.59 22.11 -1.82
C THR A 133 -3.37 21.51 -0.44
N GLN A 134 -2.12 21.54 0.03
CA GLN A 134 -1.79 21.14 1.39
C GLN A 134 -2.41 22.10 2.39
N ASN A 135 -3.03 21.54 3.41
CA ASN A 135 -3.60 22.26 4.54
C ASN A 135 -3.12 21.63 5.84
N ASN A 136 -3.21 22.38 6.92
CA ASN A 136 -3.00 21.84 8.25
C ASN A 136 -4.02 20.70 8.48
N SER A 137 -3.51 19.52 8.78
CA SER A 137 -4.30 18.30 8.90
C SER A 137 -5.11 18.23 10.19
N LEU A 138 -4.74 18.99 11.22
CA LEU A 138 -5.39 18.99 12.54
C LEU A 138 -5.54 17.57 13.14
N GLY A 139 -4.61 16.67 12.82
CA GLY A 139 -4.61 15.28 13.31
C GLY A 139 -5.22 14.26 12.37
N VAL A 140 -5.83 14.68 11.25
CA VAL A 140 -6.39 13.75 10.25
C VAL A 140 -5.30 12.87 9.61
N GLU A 141 -4.05 13.33 9.60
CA GLU A 141 -2.91 12.51 9.16
C GLU A 141 -2.73 11.23 9.98
N ASN A 142 -3.22 11.19 11.21
CA ASN A 142 -3.20 9.97 12.04
C ASN A 142 -3.97 8.80 11.42
N LEU A 143 -4.88 9.06 10.47
CA LEU A 143 -5.56 7.99 9.71
C LEU A 143 -4.59 7.19 8.85
N PHE A 144 -3.58 7.84 8.25
CA PHE A 144 -2.54 7.15 7.47
C PHE A 144 -1.66 6.28 8.38
N LEU A 145 -1.30 6.80 9.56
CA LEU A 145 -0.54 6.06 10.56
C LEU A 145 -1.33 4.85 11.08
N ALA A 146 -2.61 5.03 11.38
CA ALA A 146 -3.48 3.95 11.81
C ALA A 146 -3.60 2.87 10.73
N TYR A 147 -3.82 3.25 9.46
CA TYR A 147 -3.88 2.29 8.35
C TYR A 147 -2.62 1.45 8.28
N LEU A 148 -1.45 2.08 8.31
CA LEU A 148 -0.17 1.37 8.26
C LEU A 148 0.04 0.47 9.49
N ALA A 149 -0.38 0.94 10.69
CA ALA A 149 -0.31 0.15 11.92
C ALA A 149 -1.16 -1.13 11.82
N TYR A 150 -2.39 -1.02 11.34
CA TYR A 150 -3.28 -2.16 11.14
C TYR A 150 -2.74 -3.15 10.09
N THR A 151 -2.14 -2.64 9.01
CA THR A 151 -1.44 -3.48 8.03
C THR A 151 -0.28 -4.26 8.69
N LYS A 152 0.48 -3.65 9.60
CA LYS A 152 1.56 -4.32 10.35
C LYS A 152 1.04 -5.36 11.34
N ILE A 153 -0.10 -5.10 11.96
CA ILE A 153 -0.77 -6.06 12.85
C ILE A 153 -1.24 -7.27 12.05
N GLU A 154 -1.88 -7.08 10.90
CA GLU A 154 -2.31 -8.18 10.02
C GLU A 154 -1.14 -9.05 9.56
N GLN A 155 -0.01 -8.44 9.23
CA GLN A 155 1.21 -9.14 8.84
C GLN A 155 1.88 -9.91 10.00
N GLY A 156 1.36 -9.80 11.22
CA GLY A 156 1.95 -10.40 12.42
C GLY A 156 3.25 -9.74 12.89
N ASN A 157 3.64 -8.62 12.27
CA ASN A 157 4.84 -7.87 12.62
C ASN A 157 4.66 -7.03 13.89
N TRP A 158 3.42 -6.72 14.24
CA TRP A 158 3.03 -5.96 15.43
C TRP A 158 1.94 -6.67 16.20
N LYS A 159 2.00 -6.53 17.54
CA LYS A 159 0.93 -6.98 18.43
C LYS A 159 0.29 -5.76 19.08
N LYS A 160 -1.03 -5.81 19.25
CA LYS A 160 -1.82 -4.73 19.87
C LYS A 160 -1.44 -4.49 21.32
N GLU A 161 -1.04 -5.56 22.01
CA GLU A 161 -0.74 -5.60 23.44
C GLU A 161 0.65 -5.05 23.77
N ASP A 162 1.56 -4.95 22.77
CA ASP A 162 2.91 -4.45 22.99
C ASP A 162 2.87 -3.03 23.55
N LEU A 163 3.72 -2.77 24.55
CA LEU A 163 3.76 -1.50 25.25
C LEU A 163 4.68 -0.51 24.55
N LEU A 164 4.20 0.70 24.40
CA LEU A 164 4.95 1.86 23.90
C LEU A 164 5.23 2.81 25.06
N THR A 165 6.40 3.43 25.05
CA THR A 165 6.77 4.48 26.01
C THR A 165 6.25 5.82 25.51
N VAL A 166 5.32 6.42 26.25
CA VAL A 166 4.71 7.73 25.96
C VAL A 166 5.00 8.67 27.13
N GLY A 167 6.03 9.48 27.02
CA GLY A 167 6.55 10.25 28.15
C GLY A 167 7.08 9.33 29.24
N SER A 168 6.47 9.36 30.42
CA SER A 168 6.78 8.46 31.55
C SER A 168 5.87 7.22 31.65
N GLU A 169 4.88 7.09 30.78
CA GLU A 169 3.88 6.04 30.83
C GLU A 169 4.21 4.91 29.85
N GLN A 170 3.75 3.68 30.21
CA GLN A 170 3.71 2.53 29.31
C GLN A 170 2.25 2.34 28.85
N ILE A 171 2.01 2.49 27.56
CA ILE A 171 0.67 2.41 26.98
C ILE A 171 0.69 1.35 25.89
N SER A 172 -0.32 0.46 25.86
CA SER A 172 -0.40 -0.54 24.79
C SER A 172 -0.57 0.14 23.43
N ARG A 173 -0.04 -0.51 22.40
CA ARG A 173 -0.17 -0.02 21.00
C ARG A 173 -1.64 0.18 20.63
N ASP A 174 -2.53 -0.71 21.08
CA ASP A 174 -3.97 -0.60 20.86
C ASP A 174 -4.57 0.66 21.48
N ASN A 175 -4.20 0.96 22.74
CA ASN A 175 -4.62 2.19 23.39
C ASN A 175 -4.04 3.44 22.72
N CYS A 176 -2.79 3.38 22.24
CA CYS A 176 -2.22 4.48 21.47
C CYS A 176 -2.97 4.70 20.16
N LEU A 177 -3.33 3.65 19.44
CA LEU A 177 -4.15 3.75 18.22
C LEU A 177 -5.52 4.37 18.51
N THR A 178 -6.15 3.99 19.60
CA THR A 178 -7.41 4.61 20.04
C THR A 178 -7.24 6.11 20.31
N ARG A 179 -6.22 6.49 21.09
CA ARG A 179 -5.97 7.88 21.47
C ARG A 179 -5.62 8.78 20.29
N ILE A 180 -4.86 8.29 19.29
CA ILE A 180 -4.56 9.11 18.11
C ILE A 180 -5.79 9.35 17.23
N LEU A 181 -6.71 8.38 17.18
CA LEU A 181 -7.90 8.46 16.35
C LEU A 181 -9.04 9.25 17.01
N GLN A 182 -9.18 9.16 18.33
CA GLN A 182 -10.26 9.82 19.06
C GLN A 182 -9.86 11.19 19.63
N ASP A 183 -8.64 11.29 20.16
CA ASP A 183 -8.20 12.45 20.93
C ASP A 183 -7.07 13.24 20.24
N ASN A 184 -6.62 12.79 19.07
CA ASN A 184 -5.43 13.34 18.39
C ASN A 184 -4.21 13.44 19.33
N HIS A 185 -3.96 12.39 20.14
CA HIS A 185 -2.96 12.39 21.20
C HIS A 185 -1.54 12.36 20.64
N GLN A 186 -0.89 13.52 20.62
CA GLN A 186 0.43 13.72 19.98
C GLN A 186 1.52 12.78 20.53
N GLY A 187 1.55 12.53 21.85
CA GLY A 187 2.53 11.62 22.44
C GLY A 187 2.41 10.19 21.90
N CYS A 188 1.19 9.67 21.70
CA CYS A 188 0.95 8.39 21.06
C CYS A 188 1.32 8.39 19.57
N THR A 189 1.03 9.49 18.86
CA THR A 189 1.46 9.64 17.45
C THR A 189 2.98 9.51 17.33
N LEU A 190 3.74 10.24 18.15
CA LEU A 190 5.20 10.19 18.14
C LEU A 190 5.74 8.82 18.54
N ALA A 191 5.16 8.18 19.55
CA ALA A 191 5.56 6.84 19.98
C ALA A 191 5.31 5.78 18.91
N LEU A 192 4.17 5.83 18.22
CA LEU A 192 3.85 4.94 17.10
C LEU A 192 4.78 5.16 15.89
N ILE A 193 5.10 6.41 15.57
CA ILE A 193 6.06 6.73 14.49
C ILE A 193 7.46 6.22 14.85
N ALA A 194 7.90 6.40 16.09
CA ALA A 194 9.19 5.91 16.54
C ALA A 194 9.28 4.37 16.51
N ASP A 195 8.22 3.68 16.93
CA ASP A 195 8.14 2.21 16.91
C ASP A 195 8.07 1.66 15.48
N LEU A 196 7.36 2.34 14.60
CA LEU A 196 7.28 2.00 13.18
C LEU A 196 8.61 2.23 12.46
N GLY A 197 9.30 3.32 12.78
CA GLY A 197 10.43 3.91 12.07
C GLY A 197 9.98 4.94 11.04
N GLU A 198 10.57 6.15 11.13
CA GLU A 198 10.22 7.26 10.21
C GLU A 198 10.40 6.90 8.74
N ASP A 199 11.44 6.15 8.39
CA ASP A 199 11.72 5.79 7.00
C ASP A 199 10.64 4.87 6.45
N ARG A 200 10.13 3.94 7.25
CA ARG A 200 9.00 3.07 6.84
C ARG A 200 7.71 3.85 6.61
N LEU A 201 7.47 4.87 7.44
CA LEU A 201 6.34 5.76 7.24
C LEU A 201 6.50 6.58 5.95
N LYS A 202 7.69 7.13 5.69
CA LYS A 202 8.01 7.85 4.44
C LYS A 202 7.87 6.95 3.21
N ASP A 203 8.39 5.73 3.28
CA ASP A 203 8.26 4.75 2.19
C ASP A 203 6.79 4.41 1.93
N PHE A 204 6.00 4.17 2.98
CA PHE A 204 4.56 3.94 2.82
C PHE A 204 3.86 5.11 2.14
N LEU A 205 4.10 6.35 2.57
CA LEU A 205 3.49 7.53 1.95
C LEU A 205 3.89 7.65 0.47
N LYS A 206 5.15 7.41 0.16
CA LYS A 206 5.69 7.44 -1.21
C LYS A 206 5.11 6.32 -2.09
N ASP A 207 5.13 5.09 -1.61
CA ASP A 207 4.67 3.91 -2.36
C ASP A 207 3.17 3.96 -2.66
N GLN A 208 2.41 4.59 -1.76
CA GLN A 208 0.98 4.82 -1.94
C GLN A 208 0.66 6.16 -2.65
N SER A 209 1.69 6.89 -3.08
CA SER A 209 1.56 8.18 -3.77
C SER A 209 0.85 9.26 -2.93
N TYR A 210 0.96 9.21 -1.59
CA TYR A 210 0.46 10.26 -0.68
C TYR A 210 1.47 11.40 -0.57
N SER A 211 1.77 12.03 -1.71
CA SER A 211 2.88 12.98 -1.86
C SER A 211 2.69 14.30 -1.10
N ASN A 212 1.46 14.61 -0.69
CA ASN A 212 1.10 15.85 -0.01
C ASN A 212 0.84 15.66 1.48
N THR A 213 1.03 14.44 2.00
CA THR A 213 0.89 14.13 3.42
C THR A 213 2.27 14.14 4.08
N ASN A 214 2.41 14.94 5.15
CA ASN A 214 3.65 15.10 5.89
C ASN A 214 3.38 15.22 7.39
N PHE A 215 3.85 14.25 8.15
CA PHE A 215 3.66 14.20 9.60
C PHE A 215 4.48 15.25 10.36
N ALA A 216 5.69 15.57 9.88
CA ALA A 216 6.56 16.52 10.56
C ALA A 216 6.02 17.95 10.50
N SER A 217 5.31 18.30 9.43
CA SER A 217 4.69 19.62 9.24
C SER A 217 3.17 19.62 9.46
N HIS A 218 2.59 18.49 9.84
CA HIS A 218 1.14 18.32 10.03
C HIS A 218 0.33 18.79 8.81
N LEU A 219 0.77 18.39 7.61
CA LEU A 219 0.11 18.76 6.35
C LEU A 219 -0.46 17.53 5.66
N THR A 220 -1.62 17.71 5.04
CA THR A 220 -2.22 16.78 4.09
C THR A 220 -3.13 17.54 3.11
N ASN A 221 -3.69 16.81 2.13
CA ASN A 221 -4.71 17.35 1.23
C ASN A 221 -5.88 16.38 1.06
N THR A 222 -6.96 16.85 0.47
CA THR A 222 -8.18 16.02 0.30
C THR A 222 -8.02 14.95 -0.76
N ALA A 223 -7.09 15.08 -1.70
CA ALA A 223 -6.80 14.04 -2.70
C ALA A 223 -6.11 12.82 -2.06
N ASP A 224 -5.10 13.04 -1.21
CA ASP A 224 -4.44 11.96 -0.46
C ASP A 224 -5.44 11.28 0.50
N LEU A 225 -6.26 12.09 1.20
CA LEU A 225 -7.32 11.56 2.07
C LEU A 225 -8.36 10.74 1.31
N LEU A 226 -8.79 11.18 0.11
CA LEU A 226 -9.69 10.38 -0.72
C LEU A 226 -9.07 9.03 -1.08
N SER A 227 -7.80 9.02 -1.46
CA SER A 227 -7.08 7.80 -1.82
C SER A 227 -7.01 6.84 -0.63
N LEU A 228 -6.75 7.36 0.58
CA LEU A 228 -6.80 6.58 1.81
C LEU A 228 -8.22 6.05 2.11
N MET A 229 -9.27 6.90 1.95
CA MET A 229 -10.66 6.48 2.19
C MET A 229 -11.12 5.37 1.23
N LYS A 230 -10.65 5.39 -0.02
CA LYS A 230 -10.87 4.27 -0.95
C LYS A 230 -10.24 2.98 -0.44
N ARG A 231 -8.99 3.05 0.07
CA ARG A 231 -8.34 1.88 0.67
C ARG A 231 -9.07 1.39 1.92
N PHE A 232 -9.57 2.27 2.76
CA PHE A 232 -10.42 1.86 3.89
C PHE A 232 -11.70 1.17 3.44
N LYS A 233 -12.32 1.61 2.36
CA LYS A 233 -13.51 0.95 1.81
C LYS A 233 -13.20 -0.48 1.36
N ASP A 234 -12.09 -0.64 0.65
CA ASP A 234 -11.70 -1.91 0.04
C ASP A 234 -10.86 -2.77 1.00
N HIS A 235 -10.27 -2.16 2.05
CA HIS A 235 -9.38 -2.73 3.09
C HIS A 235 -8.54 -3.94 2.63
N PRO A 236 -7.78 -3.83 1.52
CA PRO A 236 -7.10 -4.96 0.90
C PRO A 236 -5.93 -5.50 1.74
N ASP A 237 -5.43 -4.71 2.71
CA ASP A 237 -4.20 -4.95 3.44
C ASP A 237 -4.45 -5.54 4.84
N PHE A 238 -5.71 -5.75 5.25
CA PHE A 238 -6.07 -6.38 6.53
C PHE A 238 -7.48 -7.00 6.51
N SER A 239 -7.71 -7.94 7.42
CA SER A 239 -8.94 -8.71 7.51
C SER A 239 -10.17 -7.89 7.90
N ASP A 240 -11.35 -8.43 7.62
CA ASP A 240 -12.62 -7.84 8.04
C ASP A 240 -12.70 -7.62 9.56
N GLN A 241 -12.10 -8.51 10.35
CA GLN A 241 -12.07 -8.38 11.81
C GLN A 241 -11.29 -7.13 12.24
N LEU A 242 -10.10 -6.91 11.68
CA LEU A 242 -9.31 -5.71 11.97
C LEU A 242 -9.98 -4.45 11.43
N TRP A 243 -10.69 -4.55 10.31
CA TRP A 243 -11.49 -3.45 9.79
C TRP A 243 -12.63 -3.05 10.74
N GLN A 244 -13.34 -4.01 11.34
CA GLN A 244 -14.38 -3.71 12.33
C GLN A 244 -13.79 -3.06 13.59
N ASP A 245 -12.65 -3.56 14.07
CA ASP A 245 -11.95 -2.97 15.20
C ASP A 245 -11.55 -1.51 14.93
N LEU A 246 -10.93 -1.23 13.77
CA LEU A 246 -10.59 0.13 13.36
C LEU A 246 -11.83 1.03 13.28
N LYS A 247 -12.93 0.56 12.70
CA LYS A 247 -14.19 1.32 12.64
C LYS A 247 -14.72 1.68 14.02
N THR A 248 -14.61 0.77 14.96
CA THR A 248 -15.02 1.04 16.36
C THR A 248 -14.23 2.19 16.96
N LYS A 249 -12.92 2.25 16.67
CA LYS A 249 -12.06 3.35 17.15
C LYS A 249 -12.32 4.68 16.45
N LEU A 250 -12.82 4.64 15.21
CA LEU A 250 -13.20 5.84 14.45
C LEU A 250 -14.58 6.39 14.84
N THR A 251 -15.37 5.61 15.57
CA THR A 251 -16.69 6.04 16.02
C THR A 251 -16.55 6.82 17.32
N PRO A 252 -17.04 8.07 17.41
CA PRO A 252 -17.00 8.82 18.66
C PRO A 252 -17.70 8.05 19.78
N VAL A 253 -17.08 8.01 20.95
CA VAL A 253 -17.75 7.53 22.18
C VAL A 253 -18.70 8.65 22.62
N ASN A 254 -20.00 8.42 22.51
CA ASN A 254 -21.05 9.36 22.97
C ASN A 254 -21.14 9.35 24.48
#